data_cb983fb30db6a9ac7de5d7e4129ecf23
#
_entry.id   cb983fb30db6a9ac7de5d7e4129ecf23
#
_cell.length_a   1.000
_cell.length_b   1.000
_cell.length_c   1.000
_cell.angle_alpha   90.00
_cell.angle_beta   90.00
_cell.angle_gamma   90.00
#
_symmetry.space_group_name_H-M   'P 1'
#
loop_
_entity.id
_entity.type
_entity.pdbx_description
1 polymer ?
#
loop_
_entity_poly.entity_id
_entity_poly.type
_entity_poly.pdbx_seq_one_letter_code
_entity_poly.pdbx_strand_id
1 'polypeptide(L)'
;MATMSVLAARSPVARPDLPDLLARARTIAELARERARQTEADRRVGEDMIARMREMDLFRIMRPQAYGGFKYGFDVFFEIVAAVASGCGSTGWVYGLLASHQWLVACFAREAQDEVWHDRDALATGSYAPVGQAVAVDGGYRLSGAGSFCSGCDNAQWQFLGGMIPQPDGSAKPGFFLIRSTDCTIDDNWHTMGLAGTGSKTIVARDAFVPSHRALPFAALSDAIAPGMLANPNPIYRQSFLAVLPIAIVAPVLGMAEGALADFLAMAGMRTTRGAVAGGNRRMAELTTVQMRVAEASALIDAARLLMARDLAEALASATRGEPISIDVRLRNRRDQAFCVRLLVQAIDALYLAAGGQGLFLDQPLQRAWRDAHAAASHISLNWDSTGSMYGQSLLGLEPKGQY
;
A
#
# COMPACT_ATOMS: atom_id res chain seq x y z
N MET A 1 18.89 -12.45 -37.55
CA MET A 1 19.82 -12.67 -36.44
C MET A 1 19.70 -11.47 -35.52
N ALA A 2 18.84 -11.56 -34.50
CA ALA A 2 18.66 -10.49 -33.53
C ALA A 2 19.66 -10.75 -32.39
N THR A 3 20.56 -9.82 -32.18
CA THR A 3 21.54 -9.81 -31.08
C THR A 3 20.83 -9.71 -29.77
N MET A 4 20.77 -10.82 -29.00
CA MET A 4 20.43 -10.81 -27.59
C MET A 4 21.47 -9.95 -26.85
N SER A 5 21.06 -8.75 -26.44
CA SER A 5 21.84 -7.93 -25.51
C SER A 5 21.80 -8.63 -24.14
N VAL A 6 22.91 -9.29 -23.80
CA VAL A 6 23.14 -9.88 -22.48
C VAL A 6 23.25 -8.73 -21.49
N LEU A 7 22.22 -8.55 -20.67
CA LEU A 7 22.30 -7.72 -19.45
C LEU A 7 23.50 -8.22 -18.62
N ALA A 8 24.56 -7.44 -18.58
CA ALA A 8 25.74 -7.77 -17.80
C ALA A 8 25.34 -8.05 -16.36
N ALA A 9 25.52 -9.29 -15.92
CA ALA A 9 25.30 -9.72 -14.57
C ALA A 9 26.25 -8.91 -13.64
N ARG A 10 25.70 -7.87 -13.02
CA ARG A 10 26.40 -7.23 -11.89
C ARG A 10 26.42 -8.21 -10.72
N SER A 11 27.54 -8.21 -9.97
CA SER A 11 27.69 -8.98 -8.74
C SER A 11 26.41 -8.90 -7.90
N PRO A 12 25.93 -10.01 -7.34
CA PRO A 12 24.73 -10.00 -6.52
C PRO A 12 24.94 -9.01 -5.37
N VAL A 13 24.13 -7.98 -5.30
CA VAL A 13 24.10 -7.08 -4.15
C VAL A 13 23.70 -7.94 -2.95
N ALA A 14 24.50 -7.88 -1.89
CA ALA A 14 24.19 -8.61 -0.66
C ALA A 14 22.79 -8.23 -0.19
N ARG A 15 21.97 -9.23 0.11
CA ARG A 15 20.61 -9.03 0.62
C ARG A 15 20.73 -8.44 2.04
N PRO A 16 20.27 -7.18 2.28
CA PRO A 16 20.29 -6.61 3.62
C PRO A 16 19.39 -7.43 4.55
N ASP A 17 19.70 -7.51 5.82
CA ASP A 17 18.80 -8.15 6.80
C ASP A 17 17.64 -7.21 7.19
N LEU A 18 16.67 -7.73 7.96
CA LEU A 18 15.52 -6.95 8.41
C LEU A 18 15.91 -5.77 9.32
N PRO A 19 16.82 -5.92 10.31
CA PRO A 19 17.29 -4.79 11.11
C PRO A 19 17.88 -3.65 10.27
N ASP A 20 18.69 -3.95 9.26
CA ASP A 20 19.26 -2.94 8.35
C ASP A 20 18.16 -2.25 7.51
N LEU A 21 17.23 -3.01 6.94
CA LEU A 21 16.09 -2.43 6.22
C LEU A 21 15.22 -1.54 7.10
N LEU A 22 14.98 -1.94 8.35
CA LEU A 22 14.25 -1.12 9.32
C LEU A 22 15.00 0.15 9.69
N ALA A 23 16.33 0.10 9.83
CA ALA A 23 17.15 1.29 10.06
C ALA A 23 17.04 2.27 8.89
N ARG A 24 17.12 1.79 7.64
CA ARG A 24 16.91 2.59 6.43
C ARG A 24 15.51 3.21 6.39
N ALA A 25 14.48 2.43 6.73
CA ALA A 25 13.09 2.90 6.77
C ALA A 25 12.89 4.00 7.83
N ARG A 26 13.51 3.87 9.00
CA ARG A 26 13.47 4.91 10.06
C ARG A 26 14.16 6.19 9.62
N THR A 27 15.29 6.11 8.92
CA THR A 27 15.94 7.30 8.34
C THR A 27 14.99 8.02 7.35
N ILE A 28 14.27 7.25 6.52
CA ILE A 28 13.24 7.84 5.63
C ILE A 28 12.08 8.41 6.43
N ALA A 29 11.65 7.77 7.52
CA ALA A 29 10.58 8.28 8.39
C ALA A 29 10.94 9.63 9.03
N GLU A 30 12.17 9.81 9.48
CA GLU A 30 12.68 11.08 10.03
C GLU A 30 12.63 12.18 8.97
N LEU A 31 13.18 11.94 7.78
CA LEU A 31 13.11 12.89 6.66
C LEU A 31 11.67 13.19 6.23
N ALA A 32 10.80 12.17 6.21
CA ALA A 32 9.40 12.32 5.86
C ALA A 32 8.64 13.16 6.91
N ARG A 33 8.96 13.02 8.19
CA ARG A 33 8.40 13.83 9.29
C ARG A 33 8.74 15.31 9.12
N GLU A 34 9.99 15.63 8.83
CA GLU A 34 10.45 17.00 8.60
C GLU A 34 9.73 17.65 7.42
N ARG A 35 9.46 16.87 6.37
CA ARG A 35 8.84 17.35 5.11
C ARG A 35 7.33 17.17 5.03
N ALA A 36 6.69 16.62 6.06
CA ALA A 36 5.30 16.22 5.98
C ALA A 36 4.33 17.36 5.61
N ARG A 37 4.58 18.58 6.11
CA ARG A 37 3.80 19.79 5.76
C ARG A 37 4.01 20.19 4.30
N GLN A 38 5.24 20.12 3.80
CA GLN A 38 5.55 20.42 2.40
C GLN A 38 4.94 19.37 1.47
N THR A 39 5.06 18.09 1.82
CA THR A 39 4.44 16.98 1.06
C THR A 39 2.93 17.17 0.96
N GLU A 40 2.26 17.59 2.04
CA GLU A 40 0.83 17.90 2.04
C GLU A 40 0.51 19.10 1.15
N ALA A 41 1.29 20.19 1.25
CA ALA A 41 1.10 21.42 0.46
C ALA A 41 1.34 21.19 -1.04
N ASP A 42 2.35 20.42 -1.41
CA ASP A 42 2.69 20.07 -2.78
C ASP A 42 1.73 19.03 -3.38
N ARG A 43 0.90 18.41 -2.53
CA ARG A 43 -0.03 17.33 -2.90
C ARG A 43 0.65 16.18 -3.65
N ARG A 44 1.91 15.89 -3.31
CA ARG A 44 2.73 14.79 -3.83
C ARG A 44 3.96 14.55 -2.96
N VAL A 45 4.49 13.33 -3.01
CA VAL A 45 5.83 13.04 -2.48
C VAL A 45 6.87 13.57 -3.45
N GLY A 46 7.83 14.36 -2.95
CA GLY A 46 8.90 14.95 -3.75
C GLY A 46 9.81 13.88 -4.38
N GLU A 47 10.31 14.15 -5.60
CA GLU A 47 11.20 13.22 -6.30
C GLU A 47 12.51 12.97 -5.53
N ASP A 48 12.99 13.94 -4.77
CA ASP A 48 14.17 13.80 -3.91
C ASP A 48 13.94 12.77 -2.78
N MET A 49 12.72 12.68 -2.23
CA MET A 49 12.35 11.64 -1.26
C MET A 49 12.33 10.25 -1.93
N ILE A 50 11.76 10.17 -3.13
CA ILE A 50 11.76 8.93 -3.92
C ILE A 50 13.18 8.51 -4.29
N ALA A 51 14.04 9.45 -4.71
CA ALA A 51 15.44 9.18 -5.00
C ALA A 51 16.15 8.65 -3.75
N ARG A 52 15.91 9.23 -2.59
CA ARG A 52 16.50 8.75 -1.33
C ARG A 52 16.05 7.34 -0.96
N MET A 53 14.78 6.99 -1.19
CA MET A 53 14.29 5.62 -1.01
C MET A 53 14.94 4.64 -1.99
N ARG A 54 15.20 5.05 -3.26
CA ARG A 54 15.94 4.25 -4.25
C ARG A 54 17.39 4.01 -3.82
N GLU A 55 18.10 5.04 -3.36
CA GLU A 55 19.48 4.94 -2.83
C GLU A 55 19.58 3.97 -1.66
N MET A 56 18.51 3.89 -0.84
CA MET A 56 18.42 2.96 0.28
C MET A 56 17.85 1.58 -0.12
N ASP A 57 17.71 1.30 -1.40
CA ASP A 57 17.22 0.02 -1.96
C ASP A 57 15.80 -0.38 -1.51
N LEU A 58 14.99 0.53 -0.97
CA LEU A 58 13.70 0.20 -0.37
C LEU A 58 12.66 -0.27 -1.39
N PHE A 59 12.78 0.09 -2.67
CA PHE A 59 11.90 -0.44 -3.73
C PHE A 59 12.31 -1.83 -4.24
N ARG A 60 13.41 -2.41 -3.73
CA ARG A 60 13.90 -3.73 -4.15
C ARG A 60 13.39 -4.88 -3.28
N ILE A 61 12.67 -4.57 -2.20
CA ILE A 61 12.25 -5.53 -1.17
C ILE A 61 11.48 -6.71 -1.78
N MET A 62 10.46 -6.43 -2.59
CA MET A 62 9.56 -7.43 -3.17
C MET A 62 9.85 -7.77 -4.64
N ARG A 63 10.87 -7.16 -5.24
CA ARG A 63 11.25 -7.41 -6.64
C ARG A 63 11.92 -8.79 -6.78
N PRO A 64 11.73 -9.50 -7.89
CA PRO A 64 12.43 -10.76 -8.15
C PRO A 64 13.95 -10.60 -8.21
N GLN A 65 14.66 -11.61 -7.72
CA GLN A 65 16.12 -11.61 -7.68
C GLN A 65 16.75 -11.48 -9.09
N ALA A 66 16.11 -12.05 -10.12
CA ALA A 66 16.55 -11.92 -11.51
C ALA A 66 16.65 -10.46 -11.96
N TYR A 67 15.90 -9.55 -11.34
CA TYR A 67 15.90 -8.11 -11.61
C TYR A 67 16.56 -7.32 -10.47
N GLY A 68 17.42 -7.96 -9.68
CA GLY A 68 18.18 -7.32 -8.62
C GLY A 68 17.39 -7.04 -7.35
N GLY A 69 16.24 -7.69 -7.13
CA GLY A 69 15.43 -7.57 -5.94
C GLY A 69 15.84 -8.51 -4.82
N PHE A 70 15.28 -8.29 -3.64
CA PHE A 70 15.61 -9.04 -2.42
C PHE A 70 14.63 -10.17 -2.13
N LYS A 71 13.51 -10.25 -2.86
CA LYS A 71 12.47 -11.29 -2.70
C LYS A 71 12.03 -11.50 -1.24
N TYR A 72 11.85 -10.42 -0.48
CA TYR A 72 11.23 -10.46 0.84
C TYR A 72 9.71 -10.61 0.73
N GLY A 73 9.10 -11.23 1.72
CA GLY A 73 7.66 -11.43 1.82
C GLY A 73 6.92 -10.17 2.26
N PHE A 74 5.59 -10.29 2.28
CA PHE A 74 4.70 -9.23 2.77
C PHE A 74 4.85 -8.96 4.27
N ASP A 75 5.38 -9.89 5.05
CA ASP A 75 5.75 -9.72 6.45
C ASP A 75 6.82 -8.64 6.65
N VAL A 76 7.95 -8.75 5.93
CA VAL A 76 9.01 -7.73 5.95
C VAL A 76 8.51 -6.42 5.34
N PHE A 77 7.80 -6.50 4.23
CA PHE A 77 7.20 -5.32 3.59
C PHE A 77 6.29 -4.54 4.54
N PHE A 78 5.43 -5.22 5.30
CA PHE A 78 4.52 -4.63 6.29
C PHE A 78 5.26 -3.78 7.31
N GLU A 79 6.32 -4.32 7.90
CA GLU A 79 7.14 -3.63 8.90
C GLU A 79 7.85 -2.39 8.34
N ILE A 80 8.39 -2.50 7.12
CA ILE A 80 9.10 -1.39 6.46
C ILE A 80 8.12 -0.25 6.12
N VAL A 81 6.95 -0.57 5.59
CA VAL A 81 5.93 0.44 5.25
C VAL A 81 5.42 1.14 6.50
N ALA A 82 5.12 0.39 7.57
CA ALA A 82 4.70 0.98 8.84
C ALA A 82 5.79 1.91 9.40
N ALA A 83 7.06 1.49 9.37
CA ALA A 83 8.17 2.33 9.81
C ALA A 83 8.25 3.65 9.02
N VAL A 84 8.15 3.64 7.69
CA VAL A 84 8.15 4.86 6.86
C VAL A 84 6.94 5.75 7.19
N ALA A 85 5.76 5.14 7.32
CA ALA A 85 4.50 5.86 7.56
C ALA A 85 4.43 6.52 8.94
N SER A 86 5.21 6.05 9.93
CA SER A 86 5.29 6.67 11.25
C SER A 86 5.81 8.11 11.22
N GLY A 87 6.55 8.49 10.16
CA GLY A 87 6.99 9.86 9.93
C GLY A 87 5.96 10.70 9.16
N CYS A 88 5.34 10.13 8.13
CA CYS A 88 4.34 10.81 7.30
C CYS A 88 3.43 9.79 6.62
N GLY A 89 2.12 9.87 6.90
CA GLY A 89 1.12 8.96 6.34
C GLY A 89 1.10 8.95 4.82
N SER A 90 1.11 10.11 4.19
CA SER A 90 1.14 10.22 2.72
C SER A 90 2.40 9.60 2.11
N THR A 91 3.57 9.84 2.69
CA THR A 91 4.84 9.25 2.22
C THR A 91 4.84 7.73 2.37
N GLY A 92 4.37 7.21 3.52
CA GLY A 92 4.25 5.77 3.75
C GLY A 92 3.24 5.10 2.82
N TRP A 93 2.12 5.77 2.52
CA TRP A 93 1.11 5.29 1.57
C TRP A 93 1.67 5.16 0.15
N VAL A 94 2.34 6.20 -0.35
CA VAL A 94 2.96 6.19 -1.68
C VAL A 94 4.06 5.13 -1.75
N TYR A 95 4.93 5.07 -0.74
CA TYR A 95 5.96 4.04 -0.66
C TYR A 95 5.36 2.63 -0.67
N GLY A 96 4.34 2.38 0.14
CA GLY A 96 3.66 1.08 0.22
C GLY A 96 3.11 0.62 -1.13
N LEU A 97 2.46 1.51 -1.88
CA LEU A 97 1.95 1.19 -3.20
C LEU A 97 3.08 0.96 -4.22
N LEU A 98 4.03 1.88 -4.35
CA LEU A 98 5.14 1.76 -5.30
C LEU A 98 6.01 0.51 -5.04
N ALA A 99 6.23 0.15 -3.77
CA ALA A 99 7.00 -1.03 -3.39
C ALA A 99 6.22 -2.34 -3.57
N SER A 100 4.92 -2.39 -3.22
CA SER A 100 4.08 -3.57 -3.46
C SER A 100 3.84 -3.82 -4.95
N HIS A 101 3.82 -2.79 -5.76
CA HIS A 101 3.67 -2.92 -7.20
C HIS A 101 4.89 -3.56 -7.88
N GLN A 102 6.05 -3.62 -7.23
CA GLN A 102 7.15 -4.46 -7.72
C GLN A 102 6.76 -5.95 -7.68
N TRP A 103 6.00 -6.38 -6.67
CA TRP A 103 5.41 -7.71 -6.64
C TRP A 103 4.33 -7.88 -7.72
N LEU A 104 3.49 -6.87 -7.93
CA LEU A 104 2.44 -6.95 -8.96
C LEU A 104 3.02 -7.04 -10.38
N VAL A 105 4.08 -6.27 -10.69
CA VAL A 105 4.83 -6.40 -11.95
C VAL A 105 5.39 -7.81 -12.11
N ALA A 106 5.90 -8.41 -11.04
CA ALA A 106 6.42 -9.79 -11.07
C ALA A 106 5.35 -10.85 -11.40
N CYS A 107 4.06 -10.52 -11.30
CA CYS A 107 2.96 -11.41 -11.68
C CYS A 107 2.68 -11.40 -13.20
N PHE A 108 3.12 -10.39 -13.94
CA PHE A 108 2.96 -10.32 -15.40
C PHE A 108 3.86 -11.31 -16.14
N ALA A 109 3.62 -11.48 -17.43
CA ALA A 109 4.47 -12.25 -18.31
C ALA A 109 5.94 -11.75 -18.28
N ARG A 110 6.89 -12.62 -18.60
CA ARG A 110 8.32 -12.31 -18.55
C ARG A 110 8.68 -11.11 -19.40
N GLU A 111 8.09 -11.00 -20.59
CA GLU A 111 8.28 -9.90 -21.52
C GLU A 111 7.91 -8.55 -20.89
N ALA A 112 6.80 -8.48 -20.18
CA ALA A 112 6.40 -7.26 -19.49
C ALA A 112 7.36 -6.91 -18.34
N GLN A 113 7.84 -7.91 -17.60
CA GLN A 113 8.84 -7.72 -16.55
C GLN A 113 10.17 -7.20 -17.12
N ASP A 114 10.64 -7.76 -18.24
CA ASP A 114 11.87 -7.35 -18.92
C ASP A 114 11.77 -5.90 -19.43
N GLU A 115 10.61 -5.48 -19.93
CA GLU A 115 10.36 -4.11 -20.36
C GLU A 115 10.33 -3.12 -19.21
N VAL A 116 9.66 -3.45 -18.10
CA VAL A 116 9.59 -2.57 -16.92
C VAL A 116 10.98 -2.41 -16.30
N TRP A 117 11.66 -3.51 -16.03
CA TRP A 117 12.95 -3.49 -15.34
C TRP A 117 14.16 -3.40 -16.25
N HIS A 118 13.96 -3.11 -17.56
CA HIS A 118 15.01 -2.56 -18.40
C HIS A 118 15.61 -1.29 -17.75
N ASP A 119 14.73 -0.42 -17.23
CA ASP A 119 15.10 0.61 -16.27
C ASP A 119 15.02 0.03 -14.85
N ARG A 120 16.16 -0.13 -14.19
CA ARG A 120 16.25 -0.70 -12.84
C ARG A 120 15.56 0.13 -11.75
N ASP A 121 15.37 1.41 -12.01
CA ASP A 121 14.76 2.37 -11.11
C ASP A 121 13.26 2.58 -11.40
N ALA A 122 12.74 1.86 -12.39
CA ALA A 122 11.35 1.96 -12.76
C ALA A 122 10.41 1.57 -11.61
N LEU A 123 9.40 2.41 -11.41
CA LEU A 123 8.31 2.24 -10.47
C LEU A 123 6.99 2.15 -11.24
N ALA A 124 6.03 1.44 -10.67
CA ALA A 124 4.70 1.31 -11.22
C ALA A 124 3.64 1.65 -10.16
N THR A 125 2.56 2.30 -10.59
CA THR A 125 1.38 2.55 -9.78
C THR A 125 0.12 2.51 -10.64
N GLY A 126 -1.07 2.75 -10.07
CA GLY A 126 -2.26 2.83 -10.91
C GLY A 126 -3.60 2.72 -10.19
N SER A 127 -4.65 2.54 -10.99
CA SER A 127 -6.03 2.37 -10.55
C SER A 127 -6.51 0.95 -10.84
N TYR A 128 -7.20 0.36 -9.86
CA TYR A 128 -7.62 -1.06 -9.92
C TYR A 128 -9.07 -1.22 -10.41
N ALA A 129 -9.89 -0.15 -10.34
CA ALA A 129 -11.24 -0.21 -10.85
C ALA A 129 -11.24 -0.54 -12.36
N PRO A 130 -12.02 -1.52 -12.84
CA PRO A 130 -12.00 -1.95 -14.24
C PRO A 130 -12.80 -1.00 -15.15
N VAL A 131 -12.41 0.27 -15.15
CA VAL A 131 -13.05 1.37 -15.92
C VAL A 131 -12.52 1.50 -17.34
N GLY A 132 -11.35 0.94 -17.62
CA GLY A 132 -10.72 0.97 -18.95
C GLY A 132 -11.51 0.11 -19.94
N GLN A 133 -11.75 0.67 -21.14
CA GLN A 133 -12.35 -0.02 -22.27
C GLN A 133 -11.24 -0.39 -23.25
N ALA A 134 -11.13 -1.67 -23.56
CA ALA A 134 -10.14 -2.18 -24.47
C ALA A 134 -10.77 -2.81 -25.71
N VAL A 135 -10.22 -2.55 -26.88
CA VAL A 135 -10.57 -3.18 -28.15
C VAL A 135 -9.40 -4.04 -28.60
N ALA A 136 -9.65 -5.31 -28.90
CA ALA A 136 -8.63 -6.21 -29.38
C ALA A 136 -8.18 -5.77 -30.80
N VAL A 137 -6.85 -5.74 -31.00
CA VAL A 137 -6.21 -5.44 -32.28
C VAL A 137 -5.06 -6.42 -32.48
N ASP A 138 -4.42 -6.40 -33.66
CA ASP A 138 -3.27 -7.26 -33.91
C ASP A 138 -2.14 -7.00 -32.89
N GLY A 139 -1.68 -8.06 -32.23
CA GLY A 139 -0.62 -8.03 -31.22
C GLY A 139 -1.01 -7.48 -29.84
N GLY A 140 -2.27 -7.02 -29.62
CA GLY A 140 -2.65 -6.44 -28.32
C GLY A 140 -4.02 -5.79 -28.28
N TYR A 141 -4.05 -4.62 -27.64
CA TYR A 141 -5.29 -3.88 -27.38
C TYR A 141 -5.11 -2.38 -27.61
N ARG A 142 -6.19 -1.71 -28.02
CA ARG A 142 -6.35 -0.26 -27.92
C ARG A 142 -7.15 0.05 -26.67
N LEU A 143 -6.55 0.79 -25.73
CA LEU A 143 -7.08 1.06 -24.41
C LEU A 143 -7.45 2.53 -24.25
N SER A 144 -8.67 2.80 -23.82
CA SER A 144 -9.12 4.13 -23.40
C SER A 144 -9.81 4.05 -22.04
N GLY A 145 -9.57 5.05 -21.19
CA GLY A 145 -10.22 5.12 -19.88
C GLY A 145 -9.54 6.09 -18.94
N ALA A 146 -10.21 6.41 -17.84
CA ALA A 146 -9.72 7.31 -16.79
C ALA A 146 -9.74 6.57 -15.44
N GLY A 147 -8.56 6.26 -14.91
CA GLY A 147 -8.41 5.61 -13.61
C GLY A 147 -8.10 6.63 -12.51
N SER A 148 -8.98 6.75 -11.53
CA SER A 148 -8.80 7.64 -10.38
C SER A 148 -8.04 6.95 -9.24
N PHE A 149 -7.60 7.74 -8.26
CA PHE A 149 -6.90 7.28 -7.06
C PHE A 149 -5.52 6.65 -7.34
N CYS A 150 -4.79 7.13 -8.36
CA CYS A 150 -3.46 6.65 -8.72
C CYS A 150 -2.39 7.30 -7.82
N SER A 151 -2.25 6.80 -6.59
CA SER A 151 -1.30 7.34 -5.61
C SER A 151 0.14 7.23 -6.12
N GLY A 152 0.90 8.34 -6.06
CA GLY A 152 2.29 8.39 -6.52
C GLY A 152 2.45 8.32 -8.04
N CYS A 153 1.41 8.62 -8.83
CA CYS A 153 1.49 8.59 -10.30
C CYS A 153 2.52 9.58 -10.86
N ASP A 154 2.79 10.68 -10.17
CA ASP A 154 3.84 11.63 -10.53
C ASP A 154 5.26 11.03 -10.48
N ASN A 155 5.45 9.95 -9.70
CA ASN A 155 6.77 9.34 -9.45
C ASN A 155 6.98 8.00 -10.18
N ALA A 156 5.98 7.52 -10.94
CA ALA A 156 6.02 6.22 -11.57
C ALA A 156 6.22 6.32 -13.10
N GLN A 157 7.05 5.44 -13.66
CA GLN A 157 7.30 5.32 -15.09
C GLN A 157 6.26 4.44 -15.80
N TRP A 158 5.54 3.63 -15.01
CA TRP A 158 4.53 2.70 -15.49
C TRP A 158 3.24 2.85 -14.69
N GLN A 159 2.10 2.67 -15.39
CA GLN A 159 0.78 2.78 -14.79
C GLN A 159 -0.01 1.47 -15.00
N PHE A 160 -0.70 1.02 -13.96
CA PHE A 160 -1.73 0.01 -14.09
C PHE A 160 -3.08 0.70 -14.31
N LEU A 161 -3.76 0.39 -15.38
CA LEU A 161 -5.14 0.78 -15.57
C LEU A 161 -6.01 -0.47 -15.55
N GLY A 162 -6.89 -0.56 -14.54
CA GLY A 162 -7.93 -1.58 -14.49
C GLY A 162 -8.88 -1.41 -15.66
N GLY A 163 -9.24 -2.50 -16.33
CA GLY A 163 -10.12 -2.44 -17.48
C GLY A 163 -10.70 -3.81 -17.83
N MET A 164 -11.56 -3.81 -18.85
CA MET A 164 -12.24 -5.00 -19.34
C MET A 164 -11.42 -5.59 -20.51
N ILE A 165 -10.84 -6.78 -20.32
CA ILE A 165 -10.03 -7.50 -21.31
C ILE A 165 -10.97 -8.30 -22.21
N PRO A 166 -11.07 -7.97 -23.52
CA PRO A 166 -11.90 -8.72 -24.48
C PRO A 166 -11.48 -10.19 -24.56
N GLN A 167 -12.46 -11.08 -24.68
CA GLN A 167 -12.25 -12.52 -24.83
C GLN A 167 -12.66 -12.96 -26.25
N PRO A 168 -12.13 -14.08 -26.78
CA PRO A 168 -12.49 -14.58 -28.10
C PRO A 168 -13.97 -14.92 -28.30
N ASP A 169 -14.70 -15.22 -27.21
CA ASP A 169 -16.13 -15.52 -27.20
C ASP A 169 -17.03 -14.27 -27.20
N GLY A 170 -16.43 -13.07 -27.32
CA GLY A 170 -17.15 -11.80 -27.27
C GLY A 170 -17.45 -11.27 -25.88
N SER A 171 -17.14 -12.03 -24.81
CA SER A 171 -17.22 -11.55 -23.44
C SER A 171 -16.03 -10.67 -23.09
N ALA A 172 -16.02 -10.07 -21.88
CA ALA A 172 -14.88 -9.34 -21.38
C ALA A 172 -14.65 -9.67 -19.89
N LYS A 173 -13.40 -9.76 -19.47
CA LYS A 173 -13.01 -10.07 -18.09
C LYS A 173 -12.23 -8.91 -17.49
N PRO A 174 -12.48 -8.58 -16.19
CA PRO A 174 -11.71 -7.52 -15.54
C PRO A 174 -10.25 -7.93 -15.36
N GLY A 175 -9.35 -6.97 -15.53
CA GLY A 175 -7.92 -7.18 -15.38
C GLY A 175 -7.13 -5.89 -15.42
N PHE A 176 -5.82 -5.99 -15.34
CA PHE A 176 -4.90 -4.88 -15.49
C PHE A 176 -4.36 -4.78 -16.91
N PHE A 177 -4.19 -3.55 -17.36
CA PHE A 177 -3.36 -3.17 -18.47
C PHE A 177 -2.16 -2.37 -17.93
N LEU A 178 -0.94 -2.80 -18.26
CA LEU A 178 0.29 -2.13 -17.88
C LEU A 178 0.73 -1.22 -19.02
N ILE A 179 0.67 0.09 -18.80
CA ILE A 179 0.98 1.14 -19.80
C ILE A 179 2.16 1.99 -19.34
N ARG A 180 2.88 2.61 -20.26
CA ARG A 180 3.91 3.59 -19.92
C ARG A 180 3.25 4.89 -19.46
N SER A 181 3.88 5.61 -18.52
CA SER A 181 3.37 6.93 -18.10
C SER A 181 3.36 7.94 -19.25
N THR A 182 4.18 7.72 -20.27
CA THR A 182 4.18 8.53 -21.50
C THR A 182 2.96 8.30 -22.40
N ASP A 183 2.25 7.19 -22.22
CA ASP A 183 1.08 6.81 -23.02
C ASP A 183 -0.25 7.25 -22.35
N CYS A 184 -0.17 7.98 -21.24
CA CYS A 184 -1.30 8.55 -20.55
C CYS A 184 -1.03 9.99 -20.11
N THR A 185 -2.10 10.70 -19.73
CA THR A 185 -2.02 12.03 -19.09
C THR A 185 -2.45 11.92 -17.63
N ILE A 186 -1.98 12.84 -16.81
CA ILE A 186 -2.35 12.95 -15.40
C ILE A 186 -3.25 14.18 -15.23
N ASP A 187 -4.48 13.97 -14.77
CA ASP A 187 -5.38 15.04 -14.37
C ASP A 187 -5.16 15.34 -12.89
N ASP A 188 -4.66 16.55 -12.59
CA ASP A 188 -4.36 16.98 -11.22
C ASP A 188 -5.62 17.42 -10.48
N ASN A 189 -6.41 16.44 -10.05
CA ASN A 189 -7.69 16.62 -9.38
C ASN A 189 -7.69 16.19 -7.90
N TRP A 190 -6.51 15.89 -7.31
CA TRP A 190 -6.40 15.39 -5.95
C TRP A 190 -6.35 16.52 -4.92
N HIS A 191 -7.54 17.03 -4.50
CA HIS A 191 -7.72 18.07 -3.48
C HIS A 191 -8.52 17.49 -2.31
N THR A 192 -7.84 17.01 -1.26
CA THR A 192 -8.43 16.22 -0.18
C THR A 192 -8.02 16.72 1.20
N MET A 193 -8.83 16.43 2.21
CA MET A 193 -8.58 16.81 3.61
C MET A 193 -7.50 15.97 4.29
N GLY A 194 -7.27 14.76 3.82
CA GLY A 194 -6.28 13.82 4.34
C GLY A 194 -5.64 13.04 3.19
N LEU A 195 -4.45 12.49 3.41
CA LEU A 195 -3.63 11.87 2.38
C LEU A 195 -3.39 12.79 1.16
N ALA A 196 -3.44 14.10 1.35
CA ALA A 196 -3.26 15.06 0.27
C ALA A 196 -1.90 14.89 -0.42
N GLY A 197 -0.84 14.61 0.35
CA GLY A 197 0.52 14.40 -0.15
C GLY A 197 0.72 13.10 -0.94
N THR A 198 -0.30 12.26 -1.10
CA THR A 198 -0.19 11.04 -1.91
C THR A 198 -0.25 11.29 -3.41
N GLY A 199 -0.77 12.47 -3.84
CA GLY A 199 -0.97 12.76 -5.25
C GLY A 199 -1.79 11.69 -5.96
N SER A 200 -2.88 11.21 -5.32
CA SER A 200 -3.72 10.14 -5.85
C SER A 200 -4.61 10.61 -7.00
N LYS A 201 -3.99 11.18 -8.00
CA LYS A 201 -4.59 11.84 -9.16
C LYS A 201 -5.27 10.84 -10.11
N THR A 202 -5.87 11.33 -11.17
CA THR A 202 -6.48 10.50 -12.23
C THR A 202 -5.52 10.37 -13.40
N ILE A 203 -5.24 9.13 -13.83
CA ILE A 203 -4.54 8.83 -15.10
C ILE A 203 -5.56 8.62 -16.21
N VAL A 204 -5.29 9.16 -17.39
CA VAL A 204 -6.18 9.07 -18.56
C VAL A 204 -5.41 8.51 -19.74
N ALA A 205 -5.82 7.32 -20.20
CA ALA A 205 -5.37 6.72 -21.44
C ALA A 205 -6.35 7.06 -22.57
N ARG A 206 -5.84 7.45 -23.75
CA ARG A 206 -6.64 7.72 -24.94
C ARG A 206 -6.06 6.94 -26.11
N ASP A 207 -6.76 5.86 -26.49
CA ASP A 207 -6.37 4.97 -27.59
C ASP A 207 -4.92 4.44 -27.47
N ALA A 208 -4.46 4.18 -26.25
CA ALA A 208 -3.12 3.69 -25.98
C ALA A 208 -2.97 2.24 -26.46
N PHE A 209 -1.90 1.94 -27.20
CA PHE A 209 -1.59 0.56 -27.60
C PHE A 209 -0.95 -0.21 -26.44
N VAL A 210 -1.54 -1.35 -26.09
CA VAL A 210 -1.07 -2.24 -25.03
C VAL A 210 -0.81 -3.62 -25.63
N PRO A 211 0.46 -4.08 -25.74
CA PRO A 211 0.77 -5.43 -26.15
C PRO A 211 0.09 -6.49 -25.29
N SER A 212 -0.26 -7.63 -25.87
CA SER A 212 -1.01 -8.70 -25.15
C SER A 212 -0.34 -9.16 -23.86
N HIS A 213 0.99 -9.23 -23.82
CA HIS A 213 1.76 -9.64 -22.63
C HIS A 213 1.72 -8.64 -21.48
N ARG A 214 1.18 -7.43 -21.70
CA ARG A 214 0.95 -6.40 -20.68
C ARG A 214 -0.50 -6.35 -20.15
N ALA A 215 -1.32 -7.34 -20.53
CA ALA A 215 -2.67 -7.50 -19.98
C ALA A 215 -2.71 -8.70 -19.04
N LEU A 216 -3.34 -8.53 -17.85
CA LEU A 216 -3.35 -9.55 -16.80
C LEU A 216 -4.74 -9.65 -16.15
N PRO A 217 -5.49 -10.75 -16.37
CA PRO A 217 -6.81 -10.95 -15.75
C PRO A 217 -6.75 -11.01 -14.22
N PHE A 218 -7.70 -10.39 -13.53
CA PHE A 218 -7.77 -10.44 -12.05
C PHE A 218 -7.97 -11.86 -11.53
N ALA A 219 -8.70 -12.72 -12.23
CA ALA A 219 -8.89 -14.12 -11.86
C ALA A 219 -7.53 -14.85 -11.75
N ALA A 220 -6.61 -14.62 -12.70
CA ALA A 220 -5.30 -15.24 -12.66
C ALA A 220 -4.47 -14.84 -11.43
N LEU A 221 -4.63 -13.59 -10.97
CA LEU A 221 -4.00 -13.10 -9.73
C LEU A 221 -4.66 -13.70 -8.48
N SER A 222 -6.00 -13.79 -8.46
CA SER A 222 -6.75 -14.33 -7.32
C SER A 222 -6.49 -15.82 -7.12
N ASP A 223 -6.36 -16.56 -8.23
CA ASP A 223 -6.11 -18.01 -8.21
C ASP A 223 -4.61 -18.37 -8.17
N ALA A 224 -3.73 -17.36 -8.09
CA ALA A 224 -2.28 -17.50 -8.07
C ALA A 224 -1.70 -18.28 -9.26
N ILE A 225 -2.31 -18.14 -10.45
CA ILE A 225 -1.92 -18.78 -11.71
C ILE A 225 -1.46 -17.79 -12.80
N ALA A 226 -1.21 -16.54 -12.42
CA ALA A 226 -0.68 -15.54 -13.36
C ALA A 226 0.68 -15.99 -13.92
N PRO A 227 1.03 -15.61 -15.17
CA PRO A 227 2.25 -16.09 -15.84
C PRO A 227 3.52 -15.90 -15.02
N GLY A 228 3.69 -14.72 -14.42
CA GLY A 228 4.85 -14.44 -13.58
C GLY A 228 4.86 -15.19 -12.25
N MET A 229 3.69 -15.49 -11.68
CA MET A 229 3.55 -16.30 -10.48
C MET A 229 4.01 -17.75 -10.73
N LEU A 230 3.68 -18.29 -11.90
CA LEU A 230 4.10 -19.65 -12.29
C LEU A 230 5.60 -19.70 -12.64
N ALA A 231 6.14 -18.63 -13.23
CA ALA A 231 7.54 -18.55 -13.63
C ALA A 231 8.50 -18.31 -12.46
N ASN A 232 8.03 -17.69 -11.36
CA ASN A 232 8.85 -17.40 -10.19
C ASN A 232 8.78 -18.55 -9.17
N PRO A 233 9.90 -19.20 -8.83
CA PRO A 233 9.89 -20.33 -7.91
C PRO A 233 9.67 -19.95 -6.43
N ASN A 234 9.85 -18.66 -6.08
CA ASN A 234 9.72 -18.20 -4.70
C ASN A 234 8.23 -18.13 -4.29
N PRO A 235 7.82 -18.73 -3.17
CA PRO A 235 6.44 -18.73 -2.67
C PRO A 235 5.80 -17.37 -2.53
N ILE A 236 6.57 -16.29 -2.29
CA ILE A 236 6.01 -14.94 -2.16
C ILE A 236 5.25 -14.48 -3.41
N TYR A 237 5.56 -15.03 -4.61
CA TYR A 237 4.87 -14.72 -5.86
C TYR A 237 3.68 -15.65 -6.15
N ARG A 238 3.40 -16.62 -5.28
CA ARG A 238 2.29 -17.57 -5.40
C ARG A 238 1.18 -17.33 -4.38
N GLN A 239 1.05 -16.10 -3.90
CA GLN A 239 0.03 -15.71 -2.94
C GLN A 239 -1.17 -15.08 -3.66
N SER A 240 -2.38 -15.39 -3.21
CA SER A 240 -3.61 -14.80 -3.77
C SER A 240 -3.62 -13.28 -3.56
N PHE A 241 -3.94 -12.56 -4.63
CA PHE A 241 -3.86 -11.10 -4.74
C PHE A 241 -4.53 -10.36 -3.58
N LEU A 242 -5.84 -10.59 -3.36
CA LEU A 242 -6.59 -9.88 -2.32
C LEU A 242 -6.34 -10.39 -0.90
N ALA A 243 -5.74 -11.57 -0.74
CA ALA A 243 -5.35 -12.06 0.57
C ALA A 243 -4.16 -11.29 1.15
N VAL A 244 -3.27 -10.75 0.29
CA VAL A 244 -2.01 -10.13 0.74
C VAL A 244 -1.81 -8.68 0.29
N LEU A 245 -2.19 -8.31 -0.94
CA LEU A 245 -1.84 -6.99 -1.46
C LEU A 245 -2.48 -5.81 -0.70
N PRO A 246 -3.72 -5.88 -0.16
CA PRO A 246 -4.29 -4.78 0.62
C PRO A 246 -3.47 -4.40 1.85
N ILE A 247 -2.50 -5.23 2.27
CA ILE A 247 -1.56 -4.85 3.33
C ILE A 247 -0.79 -3.57 2.99
N ALA A 248 -0.61 -3.26 1.69
CA ALA A 248 0.02 -2.04 1.22
C ALA A 248 -0.70 -0.76 1.65
N ILE A 249 -1.99 -0.87 1.98
CA ILE A 249 -2.82 0.24 2.46
C ILE A 249 -3.20 0.12 3.95
N VAL A 250 -3.03 -1.05 4.57
CA VAL A 250 -3.17 -1.25 6.02
C VAL A 250 -1.90 -0.82 6.75
N ALA A 251 -0.73 -1.22 6.25
CA ALA A 251 0.57 -0.92 6.87
C ALA A 251 0.82 0.58 7.08
N PRO A 252 0.50 1.49 6.13
CA PRO A 252 0.62 2.93 6.38
C PRO A 252 -0.24 3.40 7.55
N VAL A 253 -1.46 2.87 7.73
CA VAL A 253 -2.34 3.25 8.84
C VAL A 253 -1.77 2.79 10.18
N LEU A 254 -1.15 1.60 10.22
CA LEU A 254 -0.40 1.14 11.39
C LEU A 254 0.72 2.14 11.74
N GLY A 255 1.54 2.51 10.75
CA GLY A 255 2.60 3.49 10.97
C GLY A 255 2.09 4.86 11.42
N MET A 256 0.96 5.34 10.86
CA MET A 256 0.31 6.57 11.33
C MET A 256 -0.08 6.47 12.81
N ALA A 257 -0.64 5.34 13.24
CA ALA A 257 -1.04 5.13 14.63
C ALA A 257 0.16 5.06 15.57
N GLU A 258 1.23 4.38 15.18
CA GLU A 258 2.49 4.33 15.94
C GLU A 258 3.16 5.69 16.04
N GLY A 259 3.22 6.43 14.93
CA GLY A 259 3.71 7.80 14.89
C GLY A 259 2.87 8.75 15.77
N ALA A 260 1.55 8.64 15.69
CA ALA A 260 0.63 9.40 16.53
C ALA A 260 0.81 9.10 18.02
N LEU A 261 1.00 7.83 18.39
CA LEU A 261 1.28 7.44 19.77
C LEU A 261 2.62 8.02 20.25
N ALA A 262 3.68 7.93 19.46
CA ALA A 262 4.99 8.49 19.80
C ALA A 262 4.93 10.02 19.97
N ASP A 263 4.27 10.73 19.07
CA ASP A 263 4.09 12.18 19.12
C ASP A 263 3.26 12.61 20.34
N PHE A 264 2.20 11.84 20.65
CA PHE A 264 1.37 12.09 21.83
C PHE A 264 2.15 11.88 23.14
N LEU A 265 2.94 10.81 23.24
CA LEU A 265 3.78 10.53 24.42
C LEU A 265 4.80 11.65 24.66
N ALA A 266 5.47 12.12 23.61
CA ALA A 266 6.41 13.23 23.69
C ALA A 266 5.70 14.52 24.18
N MET A 267 4.54 14.84 23.60
CA MET A 267 3.74 16.00 24.01
C MET A 267 3.28 15.89 25.47
N ALA A 268 2.70 14.74 25.87
CA ALA A 268 2.14 14.54 27.20
C ALA A 268 3.21 14.59 28.32
N GLY A 269 4.44 14.17 28.01
CA GLY A 269 5.60 14.23 28.92
C GLY A 269 6.03 15.66 29.26
N MET A 270 5.87 16.61 28.33
CA MET A 270 6.31 17.99 28.49
C MET A 270 5.20 18.96 28.89
N ARG A 271 3.96 18.62 28.61
CA ARG A 271 2.84 19.56 28.73
C ARG A 271 2.25 19.60 30.13
N THR A 272 2.02 20.81 30.64
CA THR A 272 1.25 21.07 31.85
C THR A 272 -0.15 21.54 31.46
N THR A 273 -1.20 20.89 32.02
CA THR A 273 -2.59 21.31 31.82
C THR A 273 -2.90 22.52 32.70
N ARG A 274 -3.74 23.43 32.17
CA ARG A 274 -4.23 24.59 32.92
C ARG A 274 -5.71 24.43 33.17
N GLY A 275 -6.16 24.77 34.38
CA GLY A 275 -7.56 25.03 34.67
C GLY A 275 -8.32 24.03 35.57
N ALA A 276 -9.60 24.33 35.76
CA ALA A 276 -10.50 23.75 36.75
C ALA A 276 -10.75 22.22 36.58
N VAL A 277 -10.64 21.72 35.34
CA VAL A 277 -10.92 20.30 35.07
C VAL A 277 -9.85 19.36 35.64
N ALA A 278 -8.62 19.84 35.82
CA ALA A 278 -7.49 19.02 36.24
C ALA A 278 -7.09 19.26 37.71
N GLY A 279 -7.84 20.06 38.48
CA GLY A 279 -7.49 20.38 39.86
C GLY A 279 -6.21 21.19 40.03
N GLY A 280 -5.85 22.04 39.07
CA GLY A 280 -4.64 22.88 39.05
C GLY A 280 -3.65 22.56 37.93
N ASN A 281 -2.46 23.15 38.00
CA ASN A 281 -1.37 22.91 37.04
C ASN A 281 -0.75 21.55 37.32
N ARG A 282 -1.12 20.54 36.52
CA ARG A 282 -0.56 19.17 36.60
C ARG A 282 0.05 18.79 35.24
N ARG A 283 1.12 18.00 35.26
CA ARG A 283 1.64 17.41 34.03
C ARG A 283 0.56 16.51 33.39
N MET A 284 0.42 16.63 32.09
CA MET A 284 -0.58 15.87 31.33
C MET A 284 -0.42 14.34 31.53
N ALA A 285 0.82 13.86 31.60
CA ALA A 285 1.14 12.45 31.86
C ALA A 285 0.69 11.94 33.24
N GLU A 286 0.40 12.84 34.20
CA GLU A 286 -0.08 12.46 35.58
C GLU A 286 -1.60 12.26 35.64
N LEU A 287 -2.32 12.57 34.57
CA LEU A 287 -3.76 12.44 34.49
C LEU A 287 -4.16 10.99 34.21
N THR A 288 -4.92 10.35 35.07
CA THR A 288 -5.40 8.95 34.89
C THR A 288 -6.13 8.76 33.57
N THR A 289 -6.93 9.74 33.14
CA THR A 289 -7.65 9.67 31.86
C THR A 289 -6.68 9.64 30.64
N VAL A 290 -5.56 10.35 30.72
CA VAL A 290 -4.52 10.32 29.67
C VAL A 290 -3.81 8.97 29.67
N GLN A 291 -3.45 8.46 30.87
CA GLN A 291 -2.83 7.14 31.01
C GLN A 291 -3.71 6.02 30.43
N MET A 292 -5.03 6.07 30.70
CA MET A 292 -5.99 5.12 30.12
C MET A 292 -6.05 5.20 28.59
N ARG A 293 -6.06 6.42 28.00
CA ARG A 293 -6.06 6.60 26.54
C ARG A 293 -4.79 6.08 25.88
N VAL A 294 -3.64 6.27 26.51
CA VAL A 294 -2.36 5.73 26.02
C VAL A 294 -2.38 4.19 26.06
N ALA A 295 -2.84 3.60 27.15
CA ALA A 295 -2.94 2.14 27.29
C ALA A 295 -3.92 1.54 26.25
N GLU A 296 -5.09 2.17 26.07
CA GLU A 296 -6.09 1.76 25.07
C GLU A 296 -5.51 1.82 23.65
N ALA A 297 -4.90 2.95 23.27
CA ALA A 297 -4.30 3.14 21.94
C ALA A 297 -3.18 2.11 21.67
N SER A 298 -2.31 1.86 22.64
CA SER A 298 -1.26 0.85 22.54
C SER A 298 -1.84 -0.55 22.31
N ALA A 299 -2.86 -0.95 23.06
CA ALA A 299 -3.49 -2.26 22.94
C ALA A 299 -4.18 -2.45 21.55
N LEU A 300 -4.83 -1.40 21.04
CA LEU A 300 -5.46 -1.42 19.71
C LEU A 300 -4.42 -1.57 18.59
N ILE A 301 -3.29 -0.88 18.70
CA ILE A 301 -2.15 -0.97 17.75
C ILE A 301 -1.57 -2.39 17.77
N ASP A 302 -1.31 -2.95 18.97
CA ASP A 302 -0.78 -4.31 19.11
C ASP A 302 -1.73 -5.35 18.53
N ALA A 303 -3.04 -5.23 18.80
CA ALA A 303 -4.04 -6.14 18.27
C ALA A 303 -4.09 -6.13 16.74
N ALA A 304 -4.04 -4.94 16.13
CA ALA A 304 -3.99 -4.80 14.67
C ALA A 304 -2.73 -5.45 14.06
N ARG A 305 -1.56 -5.21 14.67
CA ARG A 305 -0.29 -5.81 14.24
C ARG A 305 -0.34 -7.35 14.30
N LEU A 306 -0.82 -7.91 15.42
CA LEU A 306 -0.90 -9.36 15.61
C LEU A 306 -1.84 -10.03 14.62
N LEU A 307 -2.99 -9.42 14.31
CA LEU A 307 -3.92 -9.94 13.30
C LEU A 307 -3.27 -10.00 11.92
N MET A 308 -2.61 -8.92 11.51
CA MET A 308 -1.93 -8.88 10.20
C MET A 308 -0.75 -9.85 10.13
N ALA A 309 0.05 -9.96 11.19
CA ALA A 309 1.16 -10.90 11.24
C ALA A 309 0.69 -12.35 11.06
N ARG A 310 -0.42 -12.74 11.72
CA ARG A 310 -1.03 -14.06 11.55
C ARG A 310 -1.45 -14.30 10.10
N ASP A 311 -2.19 -13.37 9.52
CA ASP A 311 -2.75 -13.52 8.16
C ASP A 311 -1.66 -13.64 7.11
N LEU A 312 -0.59 -12.85 7.23
CA LEU A 312 0.55 -12.90 6.32
C LEU A 312 1.35 -14.20 6.48
N ALA A 313 1.54 -14.69 7.73
CA ALA A 313 2.23 -15.94 7.99
C ALA A 313 1.47 -17.15 7.40
N GLU A 314 0.15 -17.20 7.56
CA GLU A 314 -0.68 -18.26 7.01
C GLU A 314 -0.71 -18.24 5.47
N ALA A 315 -0.82 -17.05 4.85
CA ALA A 315 -0.78 -16.91 3.40
C ALA A 315 0.57 -17.39 2.82
N LEU A 316 1.68 -17.04 3.47
CA LEU A 316 3.01 -17.49 3.05
C LEU A 316 3.20 -18.99 3.28
N ALA A 317 2.72 -19.55 4.39
CA ALA A 317 2.80 -20.99 4.68
C ALA A 317 2.04 -21.81 3.63
N SER A 318 0.83 -21.39 3.24
CA SER A 318 0.04 -22.03 2.18
C SER A 318 0.80 -22.01 0.85
N ALA A 319 1.31 -20.85 0.44
CA ALA A 319 2.09 -20.71 -0.80
C ALA A 319 3.39 -21.57 -0.77
N THR A 320 4.03 -21.69 0.40
CA THR A 320 5.24 -22.52 0.58
C THR A 320 4.97 -24.00 0.41
N ARG A 321 3.79 -24.47 0.84
CA ARG A 321 3.35 -25.87 0.60
C ARG A 321 2.86 -26.10 -0.83
N GLY A 322 2.74 -25.05 -1.65
CA GLY A 322 2.17 -25.12 -2.99
C GLY A 322 0.65 -25.33 -2.99
N GLU A 323 -0.01 -25.00 -1.89
CA GLU A 323 -1.45 -25.15 -1.71
C GLU A 323 -2.15 -23.80 -1.97
N PRO A 324 -3.31 -23.79 -2.65
CA PRO A 324 -4.11 -22.59 -2.76
C PRO A 324 -4.67 -22.20 -1.38
N ILE A 325 -4.60 -20.94 -1.05
CA ILE A 325 -5.23 -20.41 0.17
C ILE A 325 -6.75 -20.62 0.11
N SER A 326 -7.34 -21.21 1.16
CA SER A 326 -8.79 -21.52 1.17
C SER A 326 -9.65 -20.25 1.10
N ILE A 327 -10.87 -20.39 0.63
CA ILE A 327 -11.85 -19.30 0.56
C ILE A 327 -12.10 -18.71 1.96
N ASP A 328 -12.23 -19.53 2.98
CA ASP A 328 -12.47 -19.09 4.37
C ASP A 328 -11.32 -18.22 4.87
N VAL A 329 -10.07 -18.58 4.57
CA VAL A 329 -8.90 -17.77 4.93
C VAL A 329 -8.85 -16.47 4.14
N ARG A 330 -9.18 -16.49 2.84
CA ARG A 330 -9.27 -15.26 2.02
C ARG A 330 -10.31 -14.29 2.61
N LEU A 331 -11.51 -14.79 2.92
CA LEU A 331 -12.60 -14.01 3.53
C LEU A 331 -12.20 -13.43 4.88
N ARG A 332 -11.55 -14.25 5.72
CA ARG A 332 -11.04 -13.78 7.01
C ARG A 332 -9.98 -12.68 6.84
N ASN A 333 -9.01 -12.87 5.96
CA ASN A 333 -7.98 -11.86 5.71
C ASN A 333 -8.60 -10.53 5.23
N ARG A 334 -9.62 -10.60 4.35
CA ARG A 334 -10.35 -9.40 3.92
C ARG A 334 -11.04 -8.69 5.08
N ARG A 335 -11.72 -9.46 5.96
CA ARG A 335 -12.32 -8.94 7.19
C ARG A 335 -11.26 -8.27 8.08
N ASP A 336 -10.13 -8.95 8.31
CA ASP A 336 -9.11 -8.49 9.25
C ASP A 336 -8.39 -7.25 8.75
N GLN A 337 -8.14 -7.12 7.46
CA GLN A 337 -7.59 -5.91 6.82
C GLN A 337 -8.45 -4.68 7.15
N ALA A 338 -9.77 -4.76 6.97
CA ALA A 338 -10.67 -3.65 7.29
C ALA A 338 -10.84 -3.45 8.81
N PHE A 339 -10.90 -4.53 9.59
CA PHE A 339 -11.04 -4.45 11.03
C PHE A 339 -9.82 -3.83 11.70
N CYS A 340 -8.61 -4.16 11.25
CA CYS A 340 -7.38 -3.54 11.75
C CYS A 340 -7.37 -2.04 11.54
N VAL A 341 -7.81 -1.55 10.36
CA VAL A 341 -7.90 -0.11 10.13
C VAL A 341 -8.88 0.56 11.08
N ARG A 342 -10.00 -0.09 11.42
CA ARG A 342 -10.93 0.42 12.46
C ARG A 342 -10.27 0.53 13.83
N LEU A 343 -9.50 -0.48 14.26
CA LEU A 343 -8.74 -0.44 15.51
C LEU A 343 -7.73 0.70 15.52
N LEU A 344 -6.99 0.88 14.43
CA LEU A 344 -5.96 1.90 14.29
C LEU A 344 -6.55 3.32 14.27
N VAL A 345 -7.68 3.53 13.58
CA VAL A 345 -8.41 4.80 13.62
C VAL A 345 -8.91 5.09 15.03
N GLN A 346 -9.47 4.10 15.71
CA GLN A 346 -9.91 4.26 17.11
C GLN A 346 -8.76 4.63 18.06
N ALA A 347 -7.56 4.05 17.86
CA ALA A 347 -6.36 4.41 18.59
C ALA A 347 -5.98 5.89 18.39
N ILE A 348 -5.96 6.33 17.12
CA ILE A 348 -5.65 7.71 16.75
C ILE A 348 -6.71 8.68 17.30
N ASP A 349 -8.00 8.34 17.24
CA ASP A 349 -9.11 9.13 17.79
C ASP A 349 -8.94 9.36 19.30
N ALA A 350 -8.61 8.29 20.06
CA ALA A 350 -8.39 8.36 21.49
C ALA A 350 -7.26 9.34 21.85
N LEU A 351 -6.15 9.30 21.10
CA LEU A 351 -5.00 10.18 21.27
C LEU A 351 -5.31 11.63 20.86
N TYR A 352 -5.98 11.81 19.74
CA TYR A 352 -6.34 13.12 19.20
C TYR A 352 -7.27 13.88 20.15
N LEU A 353 -8.31 13.21 20.66
CA LEU A 353 -9.23 13.78 21.65
C LEU A 353 -8.51 14.13 22.95
N ALA A 354 -7.57 13.30 23.39
CA ALA A 354 -6.78 13.57 24.59
C ALA A 354 -5.81 14.75 24.44
N ALA A 355 -5.36 15.06 23.22
CA ALA A 355 -4.50 16.22 22.95
C ALA A 355 -5.21 17.57 23.19
N GLY A 356 -6.55 17.58 23.13
CA GLY A 356 -7.36 18.78 23.32
C GLY A 356 -7.09 19.85 22.26
N GLY A 357 -7.43 21.12 22.55
CA GLY A 357 -7.37 22.21 21.58
C GLY A 357 -6.01 22.46 20.93
N GLN A 358 -4.92 22.05 21.56
CA GLN A 358 -3.58 22.14 20.94
C GLN A 358 -3.41 21.19 19.74
N GLY A 359 -4.11 20.07 19.77
CA GLY A 359 -4.09 19.12 18.64
C GLY A 359 -4.70 19.67 17.34
N LEU A 360 -5.41 20.81 17.40
CA LEU A 360 -6.06 21.42 16.22
C LEU A 360 -5.09 22.18 15.29
N PHE A 361 -3.94 22.63 15.80
CA PHE A 361 -3.04 23.48 15.01
C PHE A 361 -2.40 22.68 13.87
N LEU A 362 -2.33 23.27 12.67
CA LEU A 362 -1.83 22.63 11.45
C LEU A 362 -0.34 22.28 11.50
N ASP A 363 0.42 22.85 12.42
CA ASP A 363 1.82 22.51 12.67
C ASP A 363 1.97 21.24 13.54
N GLN A 364 0.89 20.79 14.19
CA GLN A 364 0.91 19.59 15.02
C GLN A 364 0.78 18.33 14.17
N PRO A 365 1.65 17.32 14.35
CA PRO A 365 1.60 16.10 13.55
C PRO A 365 0.34 15.25 13.80
N LEU A 366 -0.20 15.28 15.01
CA LEU A 366 -1.30 14.42 15.44
C LEU A 366 -2.59 14.67 14.64
N GLN A 367 -2.95 15.94 14.35
CA GLN A 367 -4.13 16.23 13.52
C GLN A 367 -3.94 15.76 12.07
N ARG A 368 -2.71 15.76 11.54
CA ARG A 368 -2.44 15.25 10.20
C ARG A 368 -2.59 13.73 10.18
N ALA A 369 -2.02 13.02 11.17
CA ALA A 369 -2.21 11.58 11.31
C ALA A 369 -3.69 11.21 11.41
N TRP A 370 -4.47 12.01 12.15
CA TRP A 370 -5.91 11.83 12.26
C TRP A 370 -6.64 11.98 10.92
N ARG A 371 -6.37 13.06 10.17
CA ARG A 371 -6.97 13.28 8.84
C ARG A 371 -6.55 12.20 7.83
N ASP A 372 -5.28 11.83 7.81
CA ASP A 372 -4.74 10.84 6.90
C ASP A 372 -5.31 9.45 7.18
N ALA A 373 -5.45 9.05 8.46
CA ALA A 373 -6.02 7.76 8.83
C ALA A 373 -7.51 7.66 8.49
N HIS A 374 -8.30 8.73 8.68
CA HIS A 374 -9.71 8.77 8.29
C HIS A 374 -9.88 8.74 6.77
N ALA A 375 -9.00 9.43 6.03
CA ALA A 375 -8.99 9.34 4.57
C ALA A 375 -8.65 7.91 4.11
N ALA A 376 -7.66 7.26 4.74
CA ALA A 376 -7.30 5.87 4.45
C ALA A 376 -8.45 4.90 4.73
N ALA A 377 -9.17 5.06 5.85
CA ALA A 377 -10.31 4.22 6.23
C ALA A 377 -11.47 4.31 5.23
N SER A 378 -11.54 5.39 4.44
CA SER A 378 -12.55 5.56 3.38
C SER A 378 -12.25 4.76 2.11
N HIS A 379 -11.09 4.09 2.02
CA HIS A 379 -10.72 3.30 0.85
C HIS A 379 -11.65 2.08 0.69
N ILE A 380 -12.13 1.84 -0.53
CA ILE A 380 -13.12 0.78 -0.83
C ILE A 380 -12.68 -0.62 -0.34
N SER A 381 -11.40 -0.95 -0.45
CA SER A 381 -10.86 -2.23 0.02
C SER A 381 -10.84 -2.37 1.55
N LEU A 382 -10.99 -1.28 2.29
CA LEU A 382 -11.00 -1.22 3.76
C LEU A 382 -12.40 -0.95 4.32
N ASN A 383 -13.42 -0.94 3.45
CA ASN A 383 -14.80 -0.73 3.85
C ASN A 383 -15.30 -1.92 4.66
N TRP A 384 -15.60 -1.66 5.96
CA TRP A 384 -16.05 -2.68 6.90
C TRP A 384 -17.40 -3.29 6.53
N ASP A 385 -18.35 -2.49 6.04
CA ASP A 385 -19.70 -2.97 5.74
C ASP A 385 -19.65 -4.01 4.62
N SER A 386 -18.78 -3.81 3.63
CA SER A 386 -18.54 -4.77 2.56
C SER A 386 -17.82 -6.03 3.04
N THR A 387 -16.64 -5.85 3.65
CA THR A 387 -15.77 -6.99 4.03
C THR A 387 -16.34 -7.78 5.21
N GLY A 388 -16.94 -7.11 6.18
CA GLY A 388 -17.59 -7.71 7.33
C GLY A 388 -18.85 -8.48 6.94
N SER A 389 -19.67 -7.89 6.05
CA SER A 389 -20.86 -8.57 5.50
C SER A 389 -20.48 -9.85 4.75
N MET A 390 -19.48 -9.78 3.88
CA MET A 390 -18.98 -10.92 3.11
C MET A 390 -18.51 -12.07 4.02
N TYR A 391 -17.73 -11.77 5.05
CA TYR A 391 -17.31 -12.78 6.03
C TYR A 391 -18.47 -13.30 6.88
N GLY A 392 -19.39 -12.42 7.30
CA GLY A 392 -20.61 -12.80 8.03
C GLY A 392 -21.51 -13.74 7.24
N GLN A 393 -21.67 -13.51 5.93
CA GLN A 393 -22.41 -14.41 5.04
C GLN A 393 -21.81 -15.83 5.06
N SER A 394 -20.49 -15.96 4.96
CA SER A 394 -19.81 -17.26 5.03
C SER A 394 -20.09 -17.98 6.35
N LEU A 395 -19.97 -17.28 7.48
CA LEU A 395 -20.24 -17.87 8.81
C LEU A 395 -21.69 -18.32 8.99
N LEU A 396 -22.62 -17.68 8.31
CA LEU A 396 -24.05 -18.01 8.31
C LEU A 396 -24.42 -19.07 7.26
N GLY A 397 -23.44 -19.65 6.54
CA GLY A 397 -23.66 -20.65 5.50
C GLY A 397 -24.26 -20.08 4.21
N LEU A 398 -24.18 -18.78 3.99
CA LEU A 398 -24.60 -18.11 2.76
C LEU A 398 -23.42 -17.96 1.79
N GLU A 399 -23.71 -17.85 0.50
CA GLU A 399 -22.69 -17.56 -0.51
C GLU A 399 -22.15 -16.12 -0.32
N PRO A 400 -20.82 -15.95 -0.08
CA PRO A 400 -20.23 -14.62 0.09
C PRO A 400 -20.30 -13.80 -1.19
N LYS A 401 -20.80 -12.58 -1.11
CA LYS A 401 -20.90 -11.65 -2.25
C LYS A 401 -19.82 -10.58 -2.12
N GLY A 402 -18.84 -10.60 -3.02
CA GLY A 402 -17.76 -9.61 -3.02
C GLY A 402 -16.47 -10.13 -3.67
N GLN A 403 -15.37 -9.41 -3.41
CA GLN A 403 -14.04 -9.76 -3.91
C GLN A 403 -13.17 -10.26 -2.75
N TYR A 404 -12.66 -11.49 -2.87
CA TYR A 404 -11.82 -12.15 -1.86
C TYR A 404 -10.75 -13.07 -2.46
#